data_d1a4c1ef39da4d09c1ac5e2c02555783
#
_entry.id   d1a4c1ef39da4d09c1ac5e2c02555783
#
_cell.length_a   1.000
_cell.length_b   1.000
_cell.length_c   1.000
_cell.angle_alpha   90.00
_cell.angle_beta   90.00
_cell.angle_gamma   90.00
#
_symmetry.space_group_name_H-M   'P 1'
#
loop_
_entity.id
_entity.type
_entity.pdbx_description
1 polymer ?
#
loop_
_entity_poly.entity_id
_entity_poly.type
_entity_poly.pdbx_seq_one_letter_code
_entity_poly.pdbx_strand_id
1 'polypeptide(L)'
;MSEVTIRKYKSGDLPEMIAVWNEVVEGGVAFPQEEMLDSVGGEKFFAAQTYCGVAEVDGKVLGLYILHPNNIGRCGHICNASYAFSSKSRGQHIGEKLVLDCIRQAHEEGFRVLQFNAVVRTNIHARHLYERIGFKQLGTIPGGFRMKDGSYEDICPYYIEV
;
A
#
# COMPACT_ATOMS: atom_id res chain seq x y z
N MET A 1 12.17 5.57 22.05
CA MET A 1 11.48 5.09 20.83
C MET A 1 12.22 5.60 19.61
N SER A 2 12.39 4.74 18.63
CA SER A 2 13.04 5.14 17.35
C SER A 2 12.16 6.14 16.62
N GLU A 3 12.77 7.15 16.01
CA GLU A 3 12.08 8.13 15.20
C GLU A 3 11.67 7.50 13.85
N VAL A 4 10.42 7.70 13.45
CA VAL A 4 9.91 7.28 12.14
C VAL A 4 9.84 8.48 11.23
N THR A 5 10.56 8.42 10.12
CA THR A 5 10.53 9.44 9.07
C THR A 5 9.80 8.89 7.85
N ILE A 6 8.79 9.63 7.37
CA ILE A 6 8.11 9.31 6.10
C ILE A 6 8.64 10.29 5.06
N ARG A 7 9.12 9.76 3.95
CA ARG A 7 9.73 10.56 2.87
C ARG A 7 9.56 9.87 1.52
N LYS A 8 9.78 10.62 0.44
CA LYS A 8 9.86 10.05 -0.90
C LYS A 8 11.05 9.08 -0.98
N TYR A 9 10.87 7.98 -1.71
CA TYR A 9 11.97 7.05 -1.92
C TYR A 9 13.07 7.65 -2.80
N LYS A 10 14.26 7.12 -2.65
CA LYS A 10 15.43 7.39 -3.50
C LYS A 10 16.03 6.08 -3.99
N SER A 11 16.89 6.13 -5.00
CA SER A 11 17.45 4.92 -5.63
C SER A 11 18.15 3.98 -4.64
N GLY A 12 18.79 4.54 -3.62
CA GLY A 12 19.46 3.74 -2.57
C GLY A 12 18.51 2.92 -1.70
N ASP A 13 17.20 3.23 -1.70
CA ASP A 13 16.20 2.49 -0.92
C ASP A 13 15.72 1.21 -1.64
N LEU A 14 15.95 1.11 -2.94
CA LEU A 14 15.36 0.04 -3.77
C LEU A 14 15.60 -1.37 -3.24
N PRO A 15 16.79 -1.77 -2.79
CA PRO A 15 16.98 -3.12 -2.25
C PRO A 15 16.06 -3.43 -1.08
N GLU A 16 15.92 -2.50 -0.13
CA GLU A 16 15.05 -2.68 1.03
C GLU A 16 13.57 -2.62 0.65
N MET A 17 13.19 -1.71 -0.27
CA MET A 17 11.82 -1.63 -0.78
C MET A 17 11.39 -2.93 -1.45
N ILE A 18 12.24 -3.49 -2.29
CA ILE A 18 11.98 -4.77 -2.97
C ILE A 18 11.82 -5.89 -1.95
N ALA A 19 12.69 -5.95 -0.95
CA ALA A 19 12.60 -6.97 0.10
C ALA A 19 11.29 -6.86 0.89
N VAL A 20 10.87 -5.65 1.28
CA VAL A 20 9.61 -5.41 2.00
C VAL A 20 8.40 -5.77 1.12
N TRP A 21 8.42 -5.36 -0.15
CA TRP A 21 7.35 -5.67 -1.08
C TRP A 21 7.19 -7.19 -1.29
N ASN A 22 8.30 -7.87 -1.52
CA ASN A 22 8.31 -9.32 -1.76
C ASN A 22 7.88 -10.13 -0.53
N GLU A 23 8.16 -9.66 0.67
CA GLU A 23 7.68 -10.29 1.90
C GLU A 23 6.15 -10.34 1.93
N VAL A 24 5.49 -9.26 1.51
CA VAL A 24 4.01 -9.21 1.45
C VAL A 24 3.48 -10.09 0.31
N VAL A 25 4.11 -10.07 -0.85
CA VAL A 25 3.73 -10.92 -1.99
C VAL A 25 3.83 -12.41 -1.61
N GLU A 26 4.92 -12.79 -0.98
CA GLU A 26 5.15 -14.18 -0.55
C GLU A 26 4.12 -14.63 0.50
N GLY A 27 3.70 -13.73 1.36
CA GLY A 27 2.66 -14.01 2.37
C GLY A 27 1.34 -14.46 1.76
N GLY A 28 0.97 -13.94 0.59
CA GLY A 28 -0.17 -14.38 -0.21
C GLY A 28 -1.54 -14.15 0.44
N VAL A 29 -1.66 -13.16 1.31
CA VAL A 29 -2.89 -12.87 2.06
C VAL A 29 -3.34 -11.40 1.98
N ALA A 30 -2.58 -10.53 1.29
CA ALA A 30 -2.86 -9.10 1.22
C ALA A 30 -2.74 -8.51 -0.18
N PHE A 31 -1.73 -8.86 -0.95
CA PHE A 31 -1.52 -8.33 -2.30
C PHE A 31 -2.04 -9.30 -3.36
N PRO A 32 -2.66 -8.76 -4.44
CA PRO A 32 -3.09 -9.59 -5.56
C PRO A 32 -1.93 -10.13 -6.40
N GLN A 33 -0.74 -9.52 -6.33
CA GLN A 33 0.44 -9.96 -7.07
C GLN A 33 0.93 -11.32 -6.55
N GLU A 34 1.29 -12.20 -7.47
CA GLU A 34 1.84 -13.53 -7.16
C GLU A 34 3.33 -13.63 -7.43
N GLU A 35 3.86 -12.76 -8.31
CA GLU A 35 5.28 -12.74 -8.67
C GLU A 35 6.06 -11.71 -7.86
N MET A 36 7.22 -12.13 -7.36
CA MET A 36 8.13 -11.25 -6.67
C MET A 36 8.92 -10.38 -7.65
N LEU A 37 9.37 -9.22 -7.19
CA LEU A 37 10.20 -8.31 -7.94
C LEU A 37 11.68 -8.69 -7.82
N ASP A 38 12.39 -8.71 -8.94
CA ASP A 38 13.85 -8.70 -8.95
C ASP A 38 14.39 -7.26 -8.94
N SER A 39 15.71 -7.08 -8.97
CA SER A 39 16.31 -5.75 -8.89
C SER A 39 15.92 -4.86 -10.09
N VAL A 40 15.90 -5.43 -11.30
CA VAL A 40 15.55 -4.69 -12.52
C VAL A 40 14.05 -4.41 -12.59
N GLY A 41 13.24 -5.41 -12.32
CA GLY A 41 11.78 -5.28 -12.29
C GLY A 41 11.31 -4.34 -11.19
N GLY A 42 11.92 -4.40 -10.02
CA GLY A 42 11.60 -3.51 -8.90
C GLY A 42 11.92 -2.05 -9.20
N GLU A 43 13.08 -1.77 -9.78
CA GLU A 43 13.44 -0.41 -10.20
C GLU A 43 12.41 0.16 -11.16
N LYS A 44 12.04 -0.58 -12.20
CA LYS A 44 11.03 -0.18 -13.18
C LYS A 44 9.65 -0.01 -12.55
N PHE A 45 9.26 -0.94 -11.69
CA PHE A 45 7.95 -0.93 -11.02
C PHE A 45 7.75 0.32 -10.17
N PHE A 46 8.73 0.65 -9.32
CA PHE A 46 8.62 1.82 -8.45
C PHE A 46 8.77 3.12 -9.23
N ALA A 47 9.62 3.16 -10.25
CA ALA A 47 9.78 4.34 -11.11
C ALA A 47 8.51 4.68 -11.91
N ALA A 48 7.69 3.68 -12.23
CA ALA A 48 6.44 3.86 -12.98
C ALA A 48 5.30 4.40 -12.12
N GLN A 49 5.44 4.42 -10.80
CA GLN A 49 4.41 4.96 -9.91
C GLN A 49 4.37 6.49 -9.96
N THR A 50 3.22 7.09 -9.70
CA THR A 50 3.11 8.54 -9.52
C THR A 50 3.95 9.01 -8.34
N TYR A 51 3.90 8.24 -7.25
CA TYR A 51 4.66 8.52 -6.05
C TYR A 51 4.90 7.24 -5.25
N CYS A 52 6.05 7.14 -4.60
CA CYS A 52 6.32 6.11 -3.61
C CYS A 52 6.87 6.78 -2.35
N GLY A 53 6.21 6.52 -1.23
CA GLY A 53 6.67 6.93 0.09
C GLY A 53 7.28 5.77 0.85
N VAL A 54 8.31 6.05 1.62
CA VAL A 54 8.97 5.06 2.48
C VAL A 54 8.93 5.50 3.94
N ALA A 55 8.81 4.53 4.83
CA ALA A 55 8.98 4.74 6.27
C ALA A 55 10.38 4.28 6.68
N GLU A 56 11.19 5.22 7.06
CA GLU A 56 12.56 4.98 7.56
C GLU A 56 12.57 5.00 9.08
N VAL A 57 13.16 3.97 9.67
CA VAL A 57 13.36 3.83 11.10
C VAL A 57 14.82 3.43 11.33
N ASP A 58 15.57 4.26 12.06
CA ASP A 58 17.00 4.03 12.34
C ASP A 58 17.83 3.74 11.06
N GLY A 59 17.56 4.49 9.99
CA GLY A 59 18.27 4.36 8.71
C GLY A 59 17.85 3.18 7.85
N LYS A 60 16.78 2.46 8.21
CA LYS A 60 16.27 1.30 7.46
C LYS A 60 14.85 1.56 6.97
N VAL A 61 14.56 1.14 5.75
CA VAL A 61 13.20 1.17 5.20
C VAL A 61 12.43 -0.04 5.74
N LEU A 62 11.43 0.21 6.57
CA LEU A 62 10.57 -0.83 7.18
C LEU A 62 9.16 -0.85 6.62
N GLY A 63 8.81 0.10 5.78
CA GLY A 63 7.52 0.14 5.11
C GLY A 63 7.53 1.06 3.92
N LEU A 64 6.56 0.91 3.05
CA LEU A 64 6.41 1.75 1.87
C LEU A 64 4.96 1.78 1.39
N TYR A 65 4.65 2.75 0.55
CA TYR A 65 3.45 2.71 -0.28
C TYR A 65 3.77 3.11 -1.71
N ILE A 66 2.93 2.62 -2.62
CA ILE A 66 2.88 3.09 -4.01
C ILE A 66 1.57 3.83 -4.22
N LEU A 67 1.61 4.85 -5.07
CA LEU A 67 0.44 5.66 -5.44
C LEU A 67 0.41 5.79 -6.97
N HIS A 68 -0.73 5.48 -7.58
CA HIS A 68 -0.90 5.55 -9.02
C HIS A 68 -2.37 5.78 -9.38
N PRO A 69 -2.69 6.25 -10.61
CA PRO A 69 -4.07 6.32 -11.05
C PRO A 69 -4.75 4.96 -11.01
N ASN A 70 -6.01 4.93 -10.55
CA ASN A 70 -6.82 3.71 -10.54
C ASN A 70 -7.62 3.53 -11.83
N ASN A 71 -7.76 4.59 -12.61
CA ASN A 71 -8.56 4.60 -13.82
C ASN A 71 -8.01 5.63 -14.81
N ILE A 72 -8.67 5.79 -15.93
CA ILE A 72 -8.23 6.63 -17.04
C ILE A 72 -9.23 7.74 -17.34
N GLY A 73 -8.78 8.74 -18.10
CA GLY A 73 -9.63 9.78 -18.67
C GLY A 73 -10.45 10.51 -17.63
N ARG A 74 -11.75 10.50 -17.79
CA ARG A 74 -12.69 11.21 -16.88
C ARG A 74 -12.72 10.66 -15.46
N CYS A 75 -12.19 9.47 -15.23
CA CYS A 75 -12.01 8.86 -13.91
C CYS A 75 -10.54 8.85 -13.45
N GLY A 76 -9.65 9.52 -14.16
CA GLY A 76 -8.21 9.56 -13.86
C GLY A 76 -7.85 10.33 -12.59
N HIS A 77 -8.79 11.03 -11.98
CA HIS A 77 -8.63 11.69 -10.69
C HIS A 77 -8.83 10.74 -9.49
N ILE A 78 -9.18 9.49 -9.75
CA ILE A 78 -9.23 8.44 -8.73
C ILE A 78 -7.89 7.73 -8.73
N CYS A 79 -7.21 7.70 -7.60
CA CYS A 79 -5.95 6.97 -7.43
C CYS A 79 -6.15 5.72 -6.57
N ASN A 80 -5.15 4.85 -6.63
CA ASN A 80 -5.04 3.65 -5.82
C ASN A 80 -3.68 3.62 -5.13
N ALA A 81 -3.61 3.00 -3.98
CA ALA A 81 -2.37 2.80 -3.25
C ALA A 81 -2.30 1.38 -2.71
N SER A 82 -1.08 0.90 -2.53
CA SER A 82 -0.79 -0.34 -1.82
C SER A 82 0.29 -0.08 -0.80
N TYR A 83 0.15 -0.65 0.39
CA TYR A 83 1.08 -0.49 1.50
C TYR A 83 1.76 -1.81 1.82
N ALA A 84 3.06 -1.78 1.98
CA ALA A 84 3.84 -2.95 2.38
C ALA A 84 4.60 -2.64 3.67
N PHE A 85 4.56 -3.55 4.61
CA PHE A 85 5.25 -3.42 5.91
C PHE A 85 6.14 -4.62 6.15
N SER A 86 7.38 -4.37 6.56
CA SER A 86 8.26 -5.42 7.04
C SER A 86 7.71 -6.02 8.33
N SER A 87 7.88 -7.33 8.51
CA SER A 87 7.59 -7.99 9.77
C SER A 87 8.38 -7.40 10.95
N LYS A 88 9.50 -6.76 10.66
CA LYS A 88 10.35 -6.05 11.64
C LYS A 88 9.75 -4.73 12.12
N SER A 89 8.68 -4.24 11.47
CA SER A 89 8.05 -2.95 11.81
C SER A 89 7.02 -3.03 12.93
N ARG A 90 6.77 -4.21 13.47
CA ARG A 90 5.78 -4.41 14.53
C ARG A 90 6.06 -3.50 15.73
N GLY A 91 5.01 -2.84 16.23
CA GLY A 91 5.09 -1.92 17.35
C GLY A 91 5.65 -0.52 17.01
N GLN A 92 6.04 -0.28 15.76
CA GLN A 92 6.57 1.02 15.34
C GLN A 92 5.49 2.02 14.88
N HIS A 93 4.24 1.57 14.76
CA HIS A 93 3.09 2.40 14.34
C HIS A 93 3.30 3.13 13.01
N ILE A 94 4.03 2.53 12.07
CA ILE A 94 4.33 3.15 10.78
C ILE A 94 3.13 3.16 9.83
N GLY A 95 2.17 2.25 10.01
CA GLY A 95 1.02 2.08 9.12
C GLY A 95 0.18 3.34 9.02
N GLU A 96 -0.24 3.90 10.13
CA GLU A 96 -1.04 5.13 10.16
C GLU A 96 -0.28 6.31 9.52
N LYS A 97 1.01 6.45 9.84
CA LYS A 97 1.85 7.52 9.28
C LYS A 97 1.98 7.41 7.76
N LEU A 98 2.16 6.19 7.23
CA LEU A 98 2.21 5.96 5.78
C LEU A 98 0.88 6.27 5.10
N VAL A 99 -0.24 5.86 5.69
CA VAL A 99 -1.56 6.13 5.11
C VAL A 99 -1.87 7.62 5.11
N LEU A 100 -1.58 8.34 6.20
CA LEU A 100 -1.78 9.78 6.27
C LEU A 100 -0.89 10.53 5.29
N ASP A 101 0.36 10.13 5.14
CA ASP A 101 1.25 10.72 4.13
C ASP A 101 0.74 10.44 2.71
N CYS A 102 0.26 9.24 2.44
CA CYS A 102 -0.33 8.87 1.15
C CYS A 102 -1.54 9.75 0.81
N ILE A 103 -2.43 10.00 1.76
CA ILE A 103 -3.58 10.90 1.57
C ILE A 103 -3.12 12.30 1.19
N ARG A 104 -2.13 12.83 1.90
CA ARG A 104 -1.55 14.14 1.63
C ARG A 104 -0.91 14.19 0.24
N GLN A 105 -0.11 13.19 -0.10
CA GLN A 105 0.53 13.11 -1.42
C GLN A 105 -0.48 12.94 -2.55
N ALA A 106 -1.53 12.16 -2.35
CA ALA A 106 -2.60 12.04 -3.34
C ALA A 106 -3.22 13.39 -3.66
N HIS A 107 -3.47 14.22 -2.65
CA HIS A 107 -3.97 15.58 -2.85
C HIS A 107 -2.95 16.45 -3.60
N GLU A 108 -1.69 16.43 -3.20
CA GLU A 108 -0.63 17.22 -3.84
C GLU A 108 -0.39 16.83 -5.30
N GLU A 109 -0.56 15.54 -5.64
CA GLU A 109 -0.44 15.05 -7.02
C GLU A 109 -1.69 15.35 -7.88
N GLY A 110 -2.70 16.00 -7.32
CA GLY A 110 -3.89 16.46 -8.03
C GLY A 110 -5.04 15.44 -8.08
N PHE A 111 -4.94 14.33 -7.37
CA PHE A 111 -6.05 13.39 -7.24
C PHE A 111 -7.15 13.96 -6.33
N ARG A 112 -8.36 13.45 -6.50
CA ARG A 112 -9.52 13.84 -5.71
C ARG A 112 -10.10 12.73 -4.85
N VAL A 113 -9.82 11.49 -5.21
CA VAL A 113 -10.31 10.29 -4.53
C VAL A 113 -9.18 9.28 -4.44
N LEU A 114 -8.97 8.72 -3.26
CA LEU A 114 -8.10 7.57 -3.04
C LEU A 114 -8.98 6.35 -2.79
N GLN A 115 -8.81 5.32 -3.61
CA GLN A 115 -9.61 4.09 -3.55
C GLN A 115 -8.70 2.87 -3.36
N PHE A 116 -9.12 1.97 -2.48
CA PHE A 116 -8.53 0.64 -2.36
C PHE A 116 -9.45 -0.38 -3.01
N ASN A 117 -8.91 -1.24 -3.86
CA ASN A 117 -9.72 -2.15 -4.68
C ASN A 117 -9.94 -3.51 -4.03
N ALA A 118 -8.97 -4.01 -3.27
CA ALA A 118 -8.95 -5.41 -2.85
C ALA A 118 -8.44 -5.58 -1.41
N VAL A 119 -9.04 -4.87 -0.47
CA VAL A 119 -8.75 -5.09 0.95
C VAL A 119 -9.39 -6.41 1.38
N VAL A 120 -8.57 -7.40 1.72
CA VAL A 120 -9.07 -8.71 2.12
C VAL A 120 -9.84 -8.59 3.43
N ARG A 121 -11.03 -9.18 3.47
CA ARG A 121 -11.95 -9.07 4.62
C ARG A 121 -11.30 -9.47 5.94
N THR A 122 -10.43 -10.47 5.92
CA THR A 122 -9.74 -10.96 7.12
C THR A 122 -8.57 -10.09 7.57
N ASN A 123 -8.17 -9.09 6.77
CA ASN A 123 -7.15 -8.12 7.16
C ASN A 123 -7.73 -7.07 8.11
N ILE A 124 -8.06 -7.50 9.32
CA ILE A 124 -8.79 -6.73 10.31
C ILE A 124 -8.01 -5.48 10.74
N HIS A 125 -6.69 -5.58 10.90
CA HIS A 125 -5.86 -4.45 11.31
C HIS A 125 -5.88 -3.32 10.28
N ALA A 126 -5.76 -3.65 8.99
CA ALA A 126 -5.83 -2.66 7.92
C ALA A 126 -7.22 -2.03 7.85
N ARG A 127 -8.28 -2.84 7.94
CA ARG A 127 -9.67 -2.34 7.89
C ARG A 127 -9.96 -1.37 9.04
N HIS A 128 -9.58 -1.72 10.27
CA HIS A 128 -9.76 -0.84 11.42
C HIS A 128 -8.97 0.47 11.27
N LEU A 129 -7.74 0.40 10.75
CA LEU A 129 -6.94 1.58 10.47
C LEU A 129 -7.61 2.50 9.46
N TYR A 130 -8.09 1.96 8.34
CA TYR A 130 -8.74 2.74 7.28
C TYR A 130 -10.02 3.40 7.79
N GLU A 131 -10.87 2.64 8.48
CA GLU A 131 -12.13 3.16 9.03
C GLU A 131 -11.88 4.25 10.07
N ARG A 132 -10.88 4.08 10.94
CA ARG A 132 -10.49 5.10 11.94
C ARG A 132 -10.00 6.39 11.28
N ILE A 133 -9.28 6.31 10.16
CA ILE A 133 -8.80 7.49 9.42
C ILE A 133 -9.95 8.20 8.68
N GLY A 134 -11.00 7.47 8.33
CA GLY A 134 -12.18 8.04 7.68
C GLY A 134 -12.51 7.44 6.31
N PHE A 135 -11.82 6.38 5.88
CA PHE A 135 -12.22 5.64 4.68
C PHE A 135 -13.58 4.99 4.88
N LYS A 136 -14.36 4.96 3.80
CA LYS A 136 -15.68 4.33 3.76
C LYS A 136 -15.63 3.07 2.91
N GLN A 137 -16.21 1.98 3.41
CA GLN A 137 -16.36 0.75 2.66
C GLN A 137 -17.44 0.92 1.61
N LEU A 138 -17.12 0.59 0.34
CA LEU A 138 -18.05 0.68 -0.78
C LEU A 138 -18.94 -0.56 -0.92
N GLY A 139 -18.54 -1.66 -0.32
CA GLY A 139 -19.25 -2.92 -0.44
C GLY A 139 -18.35 -4.10 -0.16
N THR A 140 -18.79 -5.28 -0.60
CA THR A 140 -18.05 -6.53 -0.46
C THR A 140 -18.18 -7.32 -1.75
N ILE A 141 -17.08 -7.83 -2.28
CA ILE A 141 -17.06 -8.77 -3.40
C ILE A 141 -16.80 -10.15 -2.83
N PRO A 142 -17.80 -11.05 -2.83
CA PRO A 142 -17.62 -12.40 -2.30
C PRO A 142 -16.56 -13.17 -3.08
N GLY A 143 -15.64 -13.83 -2.36
CA GLY A 143 -14.62 -14.67 -2.98
C GLY A 143 -13.67 -13.92 -3.91
N GLY A 144 -13.49 -12.62 -3.74
CA GLY A 144 -12.72 -11.77 -4.65
C GLY A 144 -11.20 -11.97 -4.59
N PHE A 145 -10.68 -12.66 -3.59
CA PHE A 145 -9.26 -12.88 -3.39
C PHE A 145 -8.97 -14.36 -3.18
N ARG A 146 -8.08 -14.92 -4.03
CA ARG A 146 -7.59 -16.27 -3.83
C ARG A 146 -6.40 -16.22 -2.89
N MET A 147 -6.56 -16.81 -1.71
CA MET A 147 -5.52 -16.91 -0.70
C MET A 147 -4.41 -17.87 -1.15
N LYS A 148 -3.24 -17.77 -0.51
CA LYS A 148 -2.10 -18.63 -0.82
C LYS A 148 -2.42 -20.11 -0.71
N ASP A 149 -3.27 -20.50 0.23
CA ASP A 149 -3.70 -21.90 0.44
C ASP A 149 -4.73 -22.41 -0.58
N GLY A 150 -5.15 -21.54 -1.54
CA GLY A 150 -6.14 -21.87 -2.55
C GLY A 150 -7.59 -21.59 -2.15
N SER A 151 -7.85 -21.19 -0.91
CA SER A 151 -9.18 -20.76 -0.48
C SER A 151 -9.50 -19.36 -1.03
N TYR A 152 -10.77 -18.98 -1.00
CA TYR A 152 -11.22 -17.65 -1.45
C TYR A 152 -11.76 -16.87 -0.27
N GLU A 153 -11.37 -15.60 -0.19
CA GLU A 153 -11.86 -14.65 0.79
C GLU A 153 -12.54 -13.46 0.10
N ASP A 154 -13.45 -12.83 0.82
CA ASP A 154 -14.12 -11.62 0.35
C ASP A 154 -13.13 -10.45 0.34
N ILE A 155 -13.35 -9.51 -0.59
CA ILE A 155 -12.63 -8.24 -0.61
C ILE A 155 -13.60 -7.08 -0.36
N CYS A 156 -13.08 -6.05 0.30
CA CYS A 156 -13.85 -4.86 0.69
C CYS A 156 -13.19 -3.64 0.05
N PRO A 157 -13.75 -3.07 -1.03
CA PRO A 157 -13.29 -1.80 -1.56
C PRO A 157 -13.58 -0.65 -0.58
N TYR A 158 -12.61 0.28 -0.46
CA TYR A 158 -12.71 1.48 0.38
C TYR A 158 -12.38 2.73 -0.43
N TYR A 159 -12.86 3.88 -0.01
CA TYR A 159 -12.46 5.16 -0.58
C TYR A 159 -12.43 6.27 0.46
N ILE A 160 -11.69 7.33 0.15
CA ILE A 160 -11.70 8.60 0.86
C ILE A 160 -11.52 9.74 -0.16
N GLU A 161 -12.17 10.86 0.07
CA GLU A 161 -11.90 12.09 -0.68
C GLU A 161 -10.60 12.73 -0.17
N VAL A 162 -9.76 13.21 -1.08
CA VAL A 162 -8.46 13.80 -0.76
C VAL A 162 -8.30 15.23 -1.24
#